data_61b8141426fddb6743ca110719718792
#
_entry.id   61b8141426fddb6743ca110719718792
#
_cell.length_a   1.000
_cell.length_b   1.000
_cell.length_c   1.000
_cell.angle_alpha   90.00
_cell.angle_beta   90.00
_cell.angle_gamma   90.00
#
_symmetry.space_group_name_H-M   'P 1'
#
loop_
_entity.id
_entity.type
_entity.pdbx_description
1 polymer ?
#
loop_
_entity_poly.entity_id
_entity_poly.type
_entity_poly.pdbx_seq_one_letter_code
_entity_poly.pdbx_strand_id
1 'polypeptide(L)'
;MPRILIAGCGYVGQATGDLFHTAGWAVEGWTQSAESAAKLAAKPYPVYGVDITDEARVSAYAGVFDAIIHCASSGGGDADTYRQIYSNGARNLLDRFGGSRMLFTSSTSVYAQRDGSWVTEESETKPARETGRILLETEELVLGHGGIVARLAGIYGPGRSALLSKFLSGEAIVDPSNDRFVNQVHRDDIAAALFLLLNRPASTGEIYNVVDDQPILQSECCRWLTEKLDRLPPLGSSTPTSKRGVTNKRVSNAKLRGIGWRPQYPTFAEAMGKSILASFL
;
A
#
# COMPACT_ATOMS: atom_id res chain seq x y z
N MET A 1 0.31 -10.87 -25.85
CA MET A 1 0.76 -9.89 -24.84
C MET A 1 -0.20 -9.99 -23.65
N PRO A 2 0.26 -10.32 -22.46
CA PRO A 2 -0.62 -10.44 -21.32
C PRO A 2 -1.27 -9.09 -20.97
N ARG A 3 -2.50 -9.13 -20.46
CA ARG A 3 -3.29 -7.93 -20.12
C ARG A 3 -3.49 -7.84 -18.63
N ILE A 4 -3.30 -6.64 -18.07
CA ILE A 4 -3.51 -6.38 -16.66
C ILE A 4 -4.43 -5.19 -16.41
N LEU A 5 -5.32 -5.34 -15.44
CA LEU A 5 -6.13 -4.27 -14.88
C LEU A 5 -5.52 -3.75 -13.58
N ILE A 6 -5.31 -2.44 -13.49
CA ILE A 6 -4.95 -1.73 -12.26
C ILE A 6 -6.22 -1.06 -11.72
N ALA A 7 -6.97 -1.78 -10.89
CA ALA A 7 -8.17 -1.26 -10.24
C ALA A 7 -7.76 -0.37 -9.04
N GLY A 8 -7.79 0.93 -9.24
CA GLY A 8 -7.24 1.94 -8.34
C GLY A 8 -5.93 2.55 -8.87
N CYS A 9 -5.95 3.14 -10.08
CA CYS A 9 -4.80 3.77 -10.71
C CYS A 9 -4.42 5.11 -10.05
N GLY A 10 -4.26 5.08 -8.71
CA GLY A 10 -3.82 6.18 -7.86
C GLY A 10 -2.29 6.19 -7.68
N TYR A 11 -1.81 6.62 -6.50
CA TYR A 11 -0.38 6.80 -6.23
C TYR A 11 0.47 5.53 -6.44
N VAL A 12 0.04 4.40 -5.89
CA VAL A 12 0.71 3.10 -6.08
C VAL A 12 0.36 2.53 -7.44
N GLY A 13 -0.92 2.58 -7.83
CA GLY A 13 -1.40 2.00 -9.08
C GLY A 13 -0.72 2.56 -10.33
N GLN A 14 -0.42 3.86 -10.36
CA GLN A 14 0.33 4.46 -11.47
C GLN A 14 1.74 3.89 -11.59
N ALA A 15 2.50 3.85 -10.50
CA ALA A 15 3.86 3.30 -10.51
C ALA A 15 3.86 1.81 -10.91
N THR A 16 2.87 1.07 -10.44
CA THR A 16 2.68 -0.33 -10.80
C THR A 16 2.33 -0.48 -12.29
N GLY A 17 1.38 0.31 -12.80
CA GLY A 17 1.00 0.29 -14.22
C GLY A 17 2.16 0.66 -15.15
N ASP A 18 2.95 1.68 -14.78
CA ASP A 18 4.14 2.09 -15.53
C ASP A 18 5.17 0.94 -15.61
N LEU A 19 5.39 0.21 -14.50
CA LEU A 19 6.31 -0.93 -14.48
C LEU A 19 5.81 -2.09 -15.36
N PHE A 20 4.52 -2.46 -15.26
CA PHE A 20 3.94 -3.50 -16.09
C PHE A 20 3.96 -3.13 -17.58
N HIS A 21 3.67 -1.87 -17.91
CA HIS A 21 3.74 -1.37 -19.29
C HIS A 21 5.18 -1.48 -19.85
N THR A 22 6.16 -1.03 -19.07
CA THR A 22 7.59 -1.14 -19.44
C THR A 22 8.02 -2.60 -19.61
N ALA A 23 7.43 -3.52 -18.86
CA ALA A 23 7.68 -4.96 -18.98
C ALA A 23 6.89 -5.64 -20.12
N GLY A 24 6.20 -4.88 -20.96
CA GLY A 24 5.52 -5.38 -22.15
C GLY A 24 4.12 -5.94 -21.92
N TRP A 25 3.45 -5.59 -20.81
CA TRP A 25 2.04 -5.91 -20.59
C TRP A 25 1.13 -4.87 -21.24
N ALA A 26 -0.03 -5.29 -21.72
CA ALA A 26 -1.13 -4.38 -22.05
C ALA A 26 -1.82 -3.97 -20.75
N VAL A 27 -1.53 -2.74 -20.29
CA VAL A 27 -2.07 -2.19 -19.04
C VAL A 27 -3.35 -1.43 -19.33
N GLU A 28 -4.31 -1.58 -18.41
CA GLU A 28 -5.48 -0.73 -18.30
C GLU A 28 -5.62 -0.25 -16.85
N GLY A 29 -5.83 1.06 -16.65
CA GLY A 29 -6.01 1.65 -15.32
C GLY A 29 -7.47 2.05 -15.09
N TRP A 30 -8.00 1.77 -13.88
CA TRP A 30 -9.29 2.30 -13.44
C TRP A 30 -9.11 3.29 -12.30
N THR A 31 -9.85 4.39 -12.36
CA THR A 31 -10.01 5.38 -11.29
C THR A 31 -11.47 5.51 -10.95
N GLN A 32 -11.80 6.06 -9.79
CA GLN A 32 -13.18 6.19 -9.35
C GLN A 32 -14.04 7.02 -10.31
N SER A 33 -13.49 8.06 -10.94
CA SER A 33 -14.24 8.98 -11.77
C SER A 33 -13.55 9.31 -13.11
N ALA A 34 -14.33 9.75 -14.07
CA ALA A 34 -13.82 10.24 -15.37
C ALA A 34 -12.88 11.45 -15.19
N GLU A 35 -13.14 12.32 -14.21
CA GLU A 35 -12.27 13.45 -13.90
C GLU A 35 -10.89 12.97 -13.43
N SER A 36 -10.84 11.97 -12.56
CA SER A 36 -9.58 11.37 -12.11
C SER A 36 -8.84 10.68 -13.25
N ALA A 37 -9.55 10.01 -14.14
CA ALA A 37 -8.96 9.39 -15.32
C ALA A 37 -8.37 10.43 -16.30
N ALA A 38 -9.07 11.54 -16.51
CA ALA A 38 -8.59 12.62 -17.38
C ALA A 38 -7.25 13.22 -16.91
N LYS A 39 -6.98 13.26 -15.62
CA LYS A 39 -5.68 13.70 -15.05
C LYS A 39 -4.53 12.75 -15.43
N LEU A 40 -4.84 11.54 -15.88
CA LEU A 40 -3.89 10.51 -16.27
C LEU A 40 -3.85 10.26 -17.79
N ALA A 41 -4.43 11.15 -18.59
CA ALA A 41 -4.48 11.02 -20.06
C ALA A 41 -3.09 10.95 -20.74
N ALA A 42 -2.04 11.43 -20.07
CA ALA A 42 -0.67 11.36 -20.57
C ALA A 42 0.02 10.00 -20.33
N LYS A 43 -0.64 9.05 -19.65
CA LYS A 43 -0.07 7.70 -19.44
C LYS A 43 0.03 6.95 -20.79
N PRO A 44 1.05 6.09 -20.96
CA PRO A 44 1.23 5.33 -22.19
C PRO A 44 0.24 4.16 -22.34
N TYR A 45 -0.76 4.08 -21.48
CA TYR A 45 -1.83 3.07 -21.47
C TYR A 45 -3.17 3.73 -21.12
N PRO A 46 -4.31 3.15 -21.54
CA PRO A 46 -5.61 3.72 -21.26
C PRO A 46 -5.94 3.71 -19.78
N VAL A 47 -6.55 4.81 -19.32
CA VAL A 47 -7.10 4.93 -17.96
C VAL A 47 -8.56 5.38 -18.06
N TYR A 48 -9.45 4.64 -17.40
CA TYR A 48 -10.89 4.90 -17.43
C TYR A 48 -11.44 5.24 -16.02
N GLY A 49 -12.48 6.07 -16.03
CA GLY A 49 -13.25 6.34 -14.81
C GLY A 49 -14.26 5.22 -14.59
N VAL A 50 -13.86 4.17 -13.87
CA VAL A 50 -14.73 3.04 -13.48
C VAL A 50 -14.67 2.89 -11.98
N ASP A 51 -15.78 3.21 -11.31
CA ASP A 51 -15.89 2.99 -9.86
C ASP A 51 -16.09 1.49 -9.62
N ILE A 52 -15.16 0.86 -8.91
CA ILE A 52 -15.22 -0.57 -8.60
C ILE A 52 -16.36 -0.93 -7.64
N THR A 53 -16.97 0.05 -6.98
CA THR A 53 -18.12 -0.14 -6.09
C THR A 53 -19.44 -0.18 -6.85
N ASP A 54 -19.46 0.25 -8.11
CA ASP A 54 -20.62 0.17 -9.01
C ASP A 54 -20.64 -1.23 -9.66
N GLU A 55 -21.39 -2.14 -9.03
CA GLU A 55 -21.55 -3.53 -9.48
C GLU A 55 -22.04 -3.62 -10.92
N ALA A 56 -23.06 -2.83 -11.29
CA ALA A 56 -23.65 -2.87 -12.62
C ALA A 56 -22.63 -2.48 -13.69
N ARG A 57 -21.84 -1.45 -13.42
CA ARG A 57 -20.81 -0.97 -14.34
C ARG A 57 -19.65 -1.95 -14.48
N VAL A 58 -19.20 -2.54 -13.37
CA VAL A 58 -18.14 -3.56 -13.39
C VAL A 58 -18.62 -4.81 -14.11
N SER A 59 -19.83 -5.30 -13.80
CA SER A 59 -20.41 -6.50 -14.44
C SER A 59 -20.59 -6.33 -15.95
N ALA A 60 -21.00 -5.16 -16.41
CA ALA A 60 -21.20 -4.86 -17.84
C ALA A 60 -19.88 -4.62 -18.60
N TYR A 61 -18.74 -4.58 -17.95
CA TYR A 61 -17.47 -4.29 -18.62
C TYR A 61 -17.04 -5.44 -19.54
N ALA A 62 -16.82 -5.16 -20.82
CA ALA A 62 -16.57 -6.18 -21.84
C ALA A 62 -15.11 -6.67 -21.91
N GLY A 63 -14.17 -6.00 -21.22
CA GLY A 63 -12.75 -6.35 -21.23
C GLY A 63 -12.47 -7.70 -20.55
N VAL A 64 -11.36 -8.30 -20.92
CA VAL A 64 -10.80 -9.52 -20.28
C VAL A 64 -9.35 -9.26 -19.90
N PHE A 65 -8.91 -9.80 -18.78
CA PHE A 65 -7.57 -9.60 -18.22
C PHE A 65 -6.98 -10.94 -17.76
N ASP A 66 -5.66 -11.08 -17.89
CA ASP A 66 -4.91 -12.22 -17.35
C ASP A 66 -4.64 -12.01 -15.85
N ALA A 67 -4.52 -10.73 -15.44
CA ALA A 67 -4.26 -10.36 -14.07
C ALA A 67 -5.00 -9.08 -13.66
N ILE A 68 -5.31 -8.95 -12.36
CA ILE A 68 -5.93 -7.77 -11.77
C ILE A 68 -5.19 -7.42 -10.49
N ILE A 69 -4.89 -6.13 -10.31
CA ILE A 69 -4.45 -5.59 -9.03
C ILE A 69 -5.55 -4.69 -8.47
N HIS A 70 -6.12 -5.10 -7.34
CA HIS A 70 -6.99 -4.23 -6.56
C HIS A 70 -6.15 -3.40 -5.60
N CYS A 71 -5.86 -2.16 -5.97
CA CYS A 71 -5.12 -1.18 -5.17
C CYS A 71 -5.88 0.15 -4.99
N ALA A 72 -7.21 0.14 -5.15
CA ALA A 72 -8.06 1.26 -4.78
C ALA A 72 -7.99 1.50 -3.26
N SER A 73 -8.03 2.76 -2.86
CA SER A 73 -7.87 3.18 -1.47
C SER A 73 -9.02 4.09 -1.05
N SER A 74 -9.51 3.88 0.18
CA SER A 74 -10.53 4.72 0.80
C SER A 74 -10.06 6.14 1.16
N GLY A 75 -8.76 6.43 1.04
CA GLY A 75 -8.22 7.72 1.47
C GLY A 75 -8.30 7.98 2.99
N GLY A 76 -8.64 6.97 3.79
CA GLY A 76 -8.82 7.08 5.25
C GLY A 76 -10.27 7.26 5.70
N GLY A 77 -11.23 6.78 4.92
CA GLY A 77 -12.67 6.78 5.24
C GLY A 77 -13.05 5.95 6.48
N ASP A 78 -14.33 5.97 6.80
CA ASP A 78 -14.96 5.17 7.86
C ASP A 78 -15.12 3.69 7.47
N ALA A 79 -15.79 2.90 8.33
CA ALA A 79 -16.01 1.48 8.09
C ALA A 79 -16.86 1.22 6.85
N ASP A 80 -17.86 2.04 6.58
CA ASP A 80 -18.75 1.87 5.43
C ASP A 80 -17.98 2.12 4.13
N THR A 81 -17.17 3.17 4.08
CA THR A 81 -16.27 3.46 2.95
C THR A 81 -15.27 2.31 2.73
N TYR A 82 -14.72 1.75 3.82
CA TYR A 82 -13.84 0.58 3.73
C TYR A 82 -14.58 -0.63 3.14
N ARG A 83 -15.79 -0.91 3.61
CA ARG A 83 -16.60 -2.03 3.13
C ARG A 83 -16.90 -1.89 1.64
N GLN A 84 -17.33 -0.69 1.22
CA GLN A 84 -17.61 -0.42 -0.20
C GLN A 84 -16.40 -0.64 -1.07
N ILE A 85 -15.26 -0.03 -0.75
CA ILE A 85 -14.10 -0.04 -1.64
C ILE A 85 -13.36 -1.38 -1.58
N TYR A 86 -13.11 -1.91 -0.37
CA TYR A 86 -12.28 -3.11 -0.26
C TYR A 86 -13.11 -4.39 -0.45
N SER A 87 -14.16 -4.60 0.34
CA SER A 87 -14.93 -5.83 0.31
C SER A 87 -15.83 -5.92 -0.94
N ASN A 88 -16.70 -4.93 -1.16
CA ASN A 88 -17.61 -4.95 -2.30
C ASN A 88 -16.85 -4.77 -3.62
N GLY A 89 -15.87 -3.86 -3.66
CA GLY A 89 -15.01 -3.69 -4.84
C GLY A 89 -14.25 -4.97 -5.21
N ALA A 90 -13.69 -5.70 -4.22
CA ALA A 90 -13.05 -6.98 -4.47
C ALA A 90 -14.04 -8.03 -5.00
N ARG A 91 -15.26 -8.10 -4.42
CA ARG A 91 -16.32 -9.00 -4.86
C ARG A 91 -16.70 -8.73 -6.31
N ASN A 92 -17.01 -7.48 -6.65
CA ASN A 92 -17.39 -7.09 -8.01
C ASN A 92 -16.30 -7.46 -9.04
N LEU A 93 -15.03 -7.27 -8.68
CA LEU A 93 -13.91 -7.64 -9.54
C LEU A 93 -13.79 -9.17 -9.70
N LEU A 94 -13.95 -9.94 -8.62
CA LEU A 94 -13.90 -11.41 -8.64
C LEU A 94 -15.07 -12.00 -9.41
N ASP A 95 -16.29 -11.48 -9.19
CA ASP A 95 -17.51 -11.97 -9.88
C ASP A 95 -17.40 -11.74 -11.40
N ARG A 96 -16.85 -10.60 -11.81
CA ARG A 96 -16.73 -10.26 -13.24
C ARG A 96 -15.52 -10.93 -13.90
N PHE A 97 -14.40 -11.06 -13.20
CA PHE A 97 -13.12 -11.48 -13.75
C PHE A 97 -12.52 -12.71 -13.05
N GLY A 98 -13.35 -13.62 -12.55
CA GLY A 98 -12.93 -14.76 -11.72
C GLY A 98 -11.92 -15.73 -12.35
N GLY A 99 -11.69 -15.63 -13.67
CA GLY A 99 -10.62 -16.36 -14.36
C GLY A 99 -9.25 -15.67 -14.33
N SER A 100 -9.17 -14.42 -13.86
CA SER A 100 -7.94 -13.64 -13.79
C SER A 100 -7.18 -13.89 -12.49
N ARG A 101 -5.85 -13.80 -12.53
CA ARG A 101 -5.05 -13.81 -11.30
C ARG A 101 -5.26 -12.49 -10.55
N MET A 102 -5.83 -12.54 -9.37
CA MET A 102 -6.09 -11.35 -8.57
C MET A 102 -5.05 -11.14 -7.48
N LEU A 103 -4.56 -9.91 -7.34
CA LEU A 103 -3.76 -9.45 -6.22
C LEU A 103 -4.45 -8.28 -5.53
N PHE A 104 -4.62 -8.40 -4.21
CA PHE A 104 -5.20 -7.37 -3.36
C PHE A 104 -4.13 -6.70 -2.52
N THR A 105 -4.09 -5.36 -2.52
CA THR A 105 -3.23 -4.60 -1.61
C THR A 105 -3.97 -4.32 -0.31
N SER A 106 -3.65 -5.08 0.71
CA SER A 106 -4.11 -4.93 2.09
C SER A 106 -3.15 -4.03 2.88
N SER A 107 -3.20 -4.07 4.19
CA SER A 107 -2.39 -3.22 5.07
C SER A 107 -1.83 -3.99 6.26
N THR A 108 -0.60 -3.70 6.66
CA THR A 108 -0.02 -4.17 7.93
C THR A 108 -0.73 -3.64 9.18
N SER A 109 -1.76 -2.79 9.02
CA SER A 109 -2.62 -2.35 10.12
C SER A 109 -3.51 -3.45 10.71
N VAL A 110 -3.60 -4.59 10.05
CA VAL A 110 -4.28 -5.81 10.55
C VAL A 110 -3.57 -6.41 11.76
N TYR A 111 -2.27 -6.17 11.91
CA TYR A 111 -1.50 -6.59 13.09
C TYR A 111 -1.69 -5.60 14.24
N ALA A 112 -2.08 -6.10 15.42
CA ALA A 112 -2.46 -5.31 16.58
C ALA A 112 -1.37 -5.18 17.67
N GLN A 113 -0.20 -5.78 17.51
CA GLN A 113 0.89 -5.83 18.49
C GLN A 113 1.32 -4.43 18.93
N ARG A 114 1.65 -4.29 20.24
CA ARG A 114 1.98 -3.00 20.88
C ARG A 114 3.27 -3.02 21.69
N ASP A 115 3.96 -4.14 21.69
CA ASP A 115 5.13 -4.44 22.51
C ASP A 115 6.46 -4.34 21.76
N GLY A 116 6.43 -3.89 20.49
CA GLY A 116 7.62 -3.83 19.67
C GLY A 116 8.06 -5.18 19.09
N SER A 117 7.26 -6.23 19.26
CA SER A 117 7.58 -7.56 18.72
C SER A 117 7.66 -7.60 17.20
N TRP A 118 8.38 -8.59 16.67
CA TRP A 118 8.36 -8.92 15.24
C TRP A 118 7.05 -9.61 14.88
N VAL A 119 6.51 -9.23 13.72
CA VAL A 119 5.34 -9.89 13.11
C VAL A 119 5.69 -10.37 11.71
N THR A 120 5.19 -11.55 11.39
CA THR A 120 5.27 -12.19 10.07
C THR A 120 3.85 -12.39 9.54
N GLU A 121 3.71 -12.96 8.36
CA GLU A 121 2.42 -13.30 7.76
C GLU A 121 1.61 -14.29 8.59
N GLU A 122 2.29 -15.12 9.40
CA GLU A 122 1.70 -16.13 10.30
C GLU A 122 1.30 -15.54 11.68
N SER A 123 1.70 -14.30 11.96
CA SER A 123 1.39 -13.66 13.23
C SER A 123 -0.09 -13.38 13.38
N GLU A 124 -0.58 -13.46 14.62
CA GLU A 124 -1.98 -13.20 14.95
C GLU A 124 -2.44 -11.82 14.45
N THR A 125 -3.58 -11.79 13.75
CA THR A 125 -4.26 -10.59 13.28
C THR A 125 -5.53 -10.37 14.10
N LYS A 126 -5.51 -9.39 15.02
CA LYS A 126 -6.67 -9.01 15.85
C LYS A 126 -6.85 -7.50 15.84
N PRO A 127 -7.19 -6.90 14.68
CA PRO A 127 -7.33 -5.46 14.59
C PRO A 127 -8.44 -4.97 15.53
N ALA A 128 -8.13 -3.95 16.33
CA ALA A 128 -9.10 -3.36 17.26
C ALA A 128 -10.20 -2.57 16.52
N ARG A 129 -9.93 -2.11 15.30
CA ARG A 129 -10.84 -1.31 14.50
C ARG A 129 -11.61 -2.14 13.50
N GLU A 130 -12.86 -1.75 13.23
CA GLU A 130 -13.70 -2.38 12.23
C GLU A 130 -13.06 -2.32 10.83
N THR A 131 -12.43 -1.19 10.48
CA THR A 131 -11.70 -1.06 9.20
C THR A 131 -10.63 -2.14 9.01
N GLY A 132 -9.95 -2.57 10.07
CA GLY A 132 -9.00 -3.68 10.01
C GLY A 132 -9.67 -5.04 9.84
N ARG A 133 -10.84 -5.24 10.46
CA ARG A 133 -11.65 -6.47 10.26
C ARG A 133 -12.14 -6.60 8.83
N ILE A 134 -12.60 -5.50 8.25
CA ILE A 134 -13.03 -5.46 6.84
C ILE A 134 -11.87 -5.83 5.90
N LEU A 135 -10.64 -5.37 6.20
CA LEU A 135 -9.48 -5.78 5.40
C LEU A 135 -9.25 -7.30 5.51
N LEU A 136 -9.34 -7.90 6.71
CA LEU A 136 -9.20 -9.35 6.87
C LEU A 136 -10.31 -10.13 6.15
N GLU A 137 -11.56 -9.70 6.24
CA GLU A 137 -12.68 -10.29 5.49
C GLU A 137 -12.41 -10.23 3.97
N THR A 138 -11.82 -9.13 3.50
CA THR A 138 -11.43 -8.98 2.07
C THR A 138 -10.26 -9.89 1.71
N GLU A 139 -9.26 -10.03 2.60
CA GLU A 139 -8.15 -10.96 2.41
C GLU A 139 -8.67 -12.40 2.27
N GLU A 140 -9.57 -12.84 3.17
CA GLU A 140 -10.19 -14.16 3.13
C GLU A 140 -10.96 -14.39 1.81
N LEU A 141 -11.74 -13.41 1.38
CA LEU A 141 -12.47 -13.46 0.10
C LEU A 141 -11.50 -13.67 -1.07
N VAL A 142 -10.45 -12.88 -1.15
CA VAL A 142 -9.48 -12.93 -2.25
C VAL A 142 -8.70 -14.26 -2.23
N LEU A 143 -8.23 -14.69 -1.06
CA LEU A 143 -7.52 -15.97 -0.90
C LEU A 143 -8.41 -17.16 -1.23
N GLY A 144 -9.69 -17.13 -0.84
CA GLY A 144 -10.68 -18.17 -1.16
C GLY A 144 -10.89 -18.36 -2.67
N HIS A 145 -10.58 -17.36 -3.48
CA HIS A 145 -10.57 -17.41 -4.95
C HIS A 145 -9.16 -17.66 -5.55
N GLY A 146 -8.21 -18.09 -4.73
CA GLY A 146 -6.83 -18.32 -5.18
C GLY A 146 -6.04 -17.04 -5.46
N GLY A 147 -6.51 -15.87 -4.99
CA GLY A 147 -5.81 -14.60 -5.17
C GLY A 147 -4.58 -14.46 -4.26
N ILE A 148 -3.88 -13.35 -4.40
CA ILE A 148 -2.67 -13.01 -3.66
C ILE A 148 -2.98 -11.80 -2.78
N VAL A 149 -2.47 -11.78 -1.55
CA VAL A 149 -2.59 -10.64 -0.63
C VAL A 149 -1.23 -10.02 -0.37
N ALA A 150 -1.12 -8.71 -0.61
CA ALA A 150 0.05 -7.90 -0.26
C ALA A 150 -0.31 -6.95 0.88
N ARG A 151 0.14 -7.22 2.12
CA ARG A 151 -0.02 -6.33 3.28
C ARG A 151 1.02 -5.22 3.22
N LEU A 152 0.61 -4.04 2.76
CA LEU A 152 1.51 -2.90 2.61
C LEU A 152 1.74 -2.20 3.95
N ALA A 153 2.99 -1.84 4.22
CA ALA A 153 3.36 -0.95 5.32
C ALA A 153 3.04 0.53 5.00
N GLY A 154 3.51 1.47 5.80
CA GLY A 154 3.32 2.90 5.58
C GLY A 154 3.91 3.33 4.24
N ILE A 155 3.06 3.75 3.30
CA ILE A 155 3.48 4.10 1.94
C ILE A 155 4.11 5.48 1.91
N TYR A 156 5.32 5.59 1.39
CA TYR A 156 6.00 6.83 1.12
C TYR A 156 6.70 6.82 -0.25
N GLY A 157 7.20 7.97 -0.71
CA GLY A 157 7.86 8.12 -2.00
C GLY A 157 7.79 9.58 -2.48
N PRO A 158 8.13 9.89 -3.73
CA PRO A 158 8.11 11.24 -4.28
C PRO A 158 6.75 11.93 -4.05
N GLY A 159 6.79 13.14 -3.47
CA GLY A 159 5.60 13.94 -3.14
C GLY A 159 4.72 13.38 -2.02
N ARG A 160 5.12 12.30 -1.35
CA ARG A 160 4.32 11.67 -0.29
C ARG A 160 5.17 11.10 0.83
N SER A 161 5.13 11.75 1.99
CA SER A 161 5.64 11.21 3.25
C SER A 161 4.92 11.88 4.42
N ALA A 162 4.05 11.14 5.10
CA ALA A 162 3.30 11.69 6.23
C ALA A 162 4.22 12.11 7.39
N LEU A 163 5.32 11.39 7.60
CA LEU A 163 6.29 11.71 8.63
C LEU A 163 7.05 13.00 8.29
N LEU A 164 7.55 13.12 7.05
CA LEU A 164 8.26 14.31 6.61
C LEU A 164 7.33 15.55 6.60
N SER A 165 6.09 15.40 6.10
CA SER A 165 5.11 16.50 6.11
C SER A 165 4.87 17.00 7.52
N LYS A 166 4.66 16.10 8.50
CA LYS A 166 4.50 16.48 9.91
C LYS A 166 5.75 17.16 10.48
N PHE A 167 6.93 16.61 10.17
CA PHE A 167 8.19 17.20 10.60
C PHE A 167 8.35 18.64 10.08
N LEU A 168 8.05 18.86 8.80
CA LEU A 168 8.14 20.18 8.16
C LEU A 168 7.09 21.17 8.70
N SER A 169 5.88 20.70 9.02
CA SER A 169 4.81 21.53 9.62
C SER A 169 4.98 21.78 11.12
N GLY A 170 5.98 21.19 11.76
CA GLY A 170 6.16 21.29 13.21
C GLY A 170 5.20 20.42 14.04
N GLU A 171 4.44 19.53 13.39
CA GLU A 171 3.47 18.65 14.04
C GLU A 171 4.07 17.28 14.47
N ALA A 172 5.30 16.98 14.07
CA ALA A 172 5.94 15.73 14.43
C ALA A 172 6.31 15.75 15.91
N ILE A 173 5.68 14.88 16.69
CA ILE A 173 5.92 14.75 18.12
C ILE A 173 6.79 13.53 18.35
N VAL A 174 7.94 13.75 18.95
CA VAL A 174 8.74 12.69 19.54
C VAL A 174 8.42 12.67 21.02
N ASP A 175 7.70 11.65 21.47
CA ASP A 175 7.53 11.35 22.88
C ASP A 175 8.48 10.20 23.24
N PRO A 176 9.60 10.46 23.95
CA PRO A 176 10.56 9.41 24.31
C PRO A 176 9.95 8.31 25.20
N SER A 177 8.88 8.63 25.93
CA SER A 177 8.17 7.66 26.77
C SER A 177 7.23 6.75 25.99
N ASN A 178 6.92 7.09 24.73
CA ASN A 178 5.99 6.36 23.87
C ASN A 178 6.54 6.23 22.43
N ASP A 179 7.84 6.01 22.32
CA ASP A 179 8.48 5.81 21.03
C ASP A 179 8.07 4.46 20.41
N ARG A 180 7.91 4.45 19.11
CA ARG A 180 7.39 3.27 18.40
C ARG A 180 8.09 3.04 17.07
N PHE A 181 8.10 1.79 16.65
CA PHE A 181 8.58 1.43 15.34
C PHE A 181 7.65 1.94 14.23
N VAL A 182 8.24 2.57 13.25
CA VAL A 182 7.65 2.95 11.98
C VAL A 182 8.05 1.88 10.96
N ASN A 183 7.06 1.31 10.29
CA ASN A 183 7.24 0.36 9.22
C ASN A 183 6.80 1.06 7.94
N GLN A 184 7.68 1.15 6.96
CA GLN A 184 7.42 1.89 5.72
C GLN A 184 7.83 1.08 4.50
N VAL A 185 7.40 1.51 3.33
CA VAL A 185 7.82 0.96 2.05
C VAL A 185 7.72 2.02 0.96
N HIS A 186 8.73 2.11 0.12
CA HIS A 186 8.74 3.05 -0.98
C HIS A 186 7.74 2.61 -2.07
N ARG A 187 7.07 3.58 -2.70
CA ARG A 187 6.08 3.35 -3.77
C ARG A 187 6.61 2.45 -4.89
N ASP A 188 7.83 2.69 -5.34
CA ASP A 188 8.42 1.95 -6.45
C ASP A 188 8.83 0.53 -6.02
N ASP A 189 9.18 0.34 -4.76
CA ASP A 189 9.42 -0.99 -4.18
C ASP A 189 8.13 -1.79 -4.02
N ILE A 190 7.00 -1.11 -3.74
CA ILE A 190 5.69 -1.75 -3.81
C ILE A 190 5.41 -2.22 -5.23
N ALA A 191 5.58 -1.35 -6.23
CA ALA A 191 5.34 -1.72 -7.63
C ALA A 191 6.17 -2.95 -8.05
N ALA A 192 7.44 -3.00 -7.66
CA ALA A 192 8.34 -4.13 -7.89
C ALA A 192 7.86 -5.42 -7.17
N ALA A 193 7.35 -5.30 -5.94
CA ALA A 193 6.78 -6.43 -5.20
C ALA A 193 5.53 -6.99 -5.89
N LEU A 194 4.58 -6.12 -6.27
CA LEU A 194 3.35 -6.53 -6.94
C LEU A 194 3.65 -7.17 -8.31
N PHE A 195 4.63 -6.64 -9.04
CA PHE A 195 5.10 -7.22 -10.30
C PHE A 195 5.67 -8.63 -10.10
N LEU A 196 6.57 -8.81 -9.12
CA LEU A 196 7.15 -10.11 -8.81
C LEU A 196 6.07 -11.13 -8.43
N LEU A 197 5.14 -10.75 -7.54
CA LEU A 197 4.10 -11.63 -7.01
C LEU A 197 3.17 -12.13 -8.13
N LEU A 198 2.75 -11.25 -9.04
CA LEU A 198 1.88 -11.65 -10.16
C LEU A 198 2.61 -12.49 -11.22
N ASN A 199 3.91 -12.32 -11.40
CA ASN A 199 4.69 -13.10 -12.35
C ASN A 199 5.20 -14.43 -11.77
N ARG A 200 4.88 -14.74 -10.49
CA ARG A 200 5.29 -15.99 -9.82
C ARG A 200 4.08 -16.88 -9.51
N PRO A 201 3.89 -18.02 -10.21
CA PRO A 201 2.75 -18.90 -9.96
C PRO A 201 2.64 -19.39 -8.52
N ALA A 202 3.77 -19.67 -7.86
CA ALA A 202 3.82 -20.13 -6.46
C ALA A 202 3.36 -19.07 -5.43
N SER A 203 3.03 -17.85 -5.84
CA SER A 203 2.46 -16.82 -4.96
C SER A 203 0.94 -16.93 -4.81
N THR A 204 0.28 -17.77 -5.61
CA THR A 204 -1.18 -17.98 -5.60
C THR A 204 -1.65 -18.51 -4.24
N GLY A 205 -2.67 -17.88 -3.67
CA GLY A 205 -3.23 -18.26 -2.37
C GLY A 205 -2.39 -17.82 -1.15
N GLU A 206 -1.41 -16.94 -1.36
CA GLU A 206 -0.44 -16.57 -0.34
C GLU A 206 -0.55 -15.09 0.09
N ILE A 207 -0.13 -14.84 1.34
CA ILE A 207 -0.01 -13.49 1.91
C ILE A 207 1.46 -13.11 1.97
N TYR A 208 1.76 -11.84 1.66
CA TYR A 208 3.10 -11.28 1.77
C TYR A 208 3.09 -9.90 2.44
N ASN A 209 3.97 -9.68 3.40
CA ASN A 209 4.25 -8.36 3.93
C ASN A 209 5.18 -7.59 2.98
N VAL A 210 4.76 -6.39 2.61
CA VAL A 210 5.54 -5.49 1.75
C VAL A 210 5.98 -4.30 2.59
N VAL A 211 7.21 -4.36 3.05
CA VAL A 211 7.85 -3.39 3.95
C VAL A 211 9.34 -3.32 3.64
N ASP A 212 10.00 -2.20 3.91
CA ASP A 212 11.45 -2.08 3.78
C ASP A 212 12.21 -3.02 4.75
N ASP A 213 13.53 -3.03 4.69
CA ASP A 213 14.34 -3.97 5.47
C ASP A 213 14.54 -3.53 6.93
N GLN A 214 14.20 -2.26 7.27
CA GLN A 214 14.57 -1.70 8.56
C GLN A 214 13.39 -0.99 9.25
N PRO A 215 12.63 -1.69 10.10
CA PRO A 215 11.76 -1.02 11.05
C PRO A 215 12.58 -0.05 11.92
N ILE A 216 12.24 1.23 11.91
CA ILE A 216 12.98 2.31 12.56
C ILE A 216 12.12 2.98 13.63
N LEU A 217 12.71 3.42 14.75
CA LEU A 217 11.98 4.19 15.76
C LEU A 217 11.58 5.57 15.23
N GLN A 218 10.43 6.05 15.63
CA GLN A 218 9.95 7.37 15.22
C GLN A 218 10.92 8.49 15.64
N SER A 219 11.52 8.37 16.83
CA SER A 219 12.56 9.27 17.33
C SER A 219 13.80 9.29 16.43
N GLU A 220 14.21 8.13 15.93
CA GLU A 220 15.35 8.00 15.02
C GLU A 220 15.08 8.64 13.67
N CYS A 221 13.85 8.49 13.14
CA CYS A 221 13.42 9.20 11.93
C CYS A 221 13.52 10.71 12.12
N CYS A 222 13.01 11.23 13.24
CA CYS A 222 13.04 12.65 13.55
C CYS A 222 14.47 13.16 13.73
N ARG A 223 15.32 12.43 14.43
CA ARG A 223 16.75 12.77 14.60
C ARG A 223 17.44 12.85 13.24
N TRP A 224 17.27 11.85 12.38
CA TRP A 224 17.84 11.84 11.05
C TRP A 224 17.38 13.06 10.21
N LEU A 225 16.09 13.40 10.27
CA LEU A 225 15.55 14.59 9.56
C LEU A 225 16.11 15.89 10.13
N THR A 226 16.26 15.99 11.46
CA THR A 226 16.88 17.14 12.14
C THR A 226 18.30 17.37 11.63
N GLU A 227 19.12 16.33 11.63
CA GLU A 227 20.49 16.40 11.15
C GLU A 227 20.59 16.69 9.64
N LYS A 228 19.72 16.05 8.85
CA LYS A 228 19.76 16.18 7.39
C LYS A 228 19.25 17.51 6.87
N LEU A 229 18.28 18.13 7.56
CA LEU A 229 17.64 19.38 7.16
C LEU A 229 18.17 20.60 7.94
N ASP A 230 19.09 20.39 8.89
CA ASP A 230 19.57 21.44 9.80
C ASP A 230 18.42 22.22 10.46
N ARG A 231 17.44 21.50 10.97
CA ARG A 231 16.24 22.03 11.61
C ARG A 231 16.07 21.42 12.99
N LEU A 232 15.69 22.25 13.97
CA LEU A 232 15.32 21.75 15.29
C LEU A 232 14.11 20.82 15.19
N PRO A 233 14.09 19.72 15.98
CA PRO A 233 12.94 18.82 16.03
C PRO A 233 11.72 19.60 16.53
N PRO A 234 10.52 19.33 16.01
CA PRO A 234 9.31 19.94 16.49
C PRO A 234 9.10 19.64 17.97
N LEU A 235 9.11 20.68 18.80
CA LEU A 235 8.79 20.61 20.22
C LEU A 235 7.27 20.69 20.37
N GLY A 236 6.64 19.60 20.79
CA GLY A 236 5.21 19.62 21.02
C GLY A 236 4.75 18.58 22.04
N SER A 237 4.04 19.06 23.05
CA SER A 237 3.26 18.26 23.99
C SER A 237 1.81 18.20 23.52
N SER A 238 1.49 17.41 22.52
CA SER A 238 0.09 17.15 22.21
C SER A 238 -0.13 15.64 22.13
N THR A 239 -1.19 15.19 22.75
CA THR A 239 -1.61 13.80 22.70
C THR A 239 -1.81 13.39 21.23
N PRO A 240 -1.09 12.39 20.72
CA PRO A 240 -1.21 12.02 19.33
C PRO A 240 -2.63 11.52 19.05
N THR A 241 -3.45 12.30 18.37
CA THR A 241 -4.71 11.82 17.80
C THR A 241 -4.40 10.98 16.57
N SER A 242 -3.84 9.79 16.79
CA SER A 242 -3.58 8.87 15.68
C SER A 242 -4.89 8.29 15.18
N LYS A 243 -5.34 8.72 14.00
CA LYS A 243 -6.51 8.16 13.31
C LYS A 243 -6.36 6.65 13.01
N ARG A 244 -5.14 6.09 13.07
CA ARG A 244 -4.84 4.69 12.74
C ARG A 244 -4.65 3.76 13.93
N GLY A 245 -4.90 4.23 15.16
CA GLY A 245 -4.63 3.47 16.40
C GLY A 245 -3.14 3.48 16.77
N VAL A 246 -2.86 3.11 18.01
CA VAL A 246 -1.48 3.02 18.53
C VAL A 246 -1.06 1.56 18.45
N THR A 247 -0.23 1.22 17.47
CA THR A 247 0.45 -0.08 17.40
C THR A 247 1.95 0.16 17.46
N ASN A 248 2.68 -0.77 18.07
CA ASN A 248 4.13 -0.80 18.12
C ASN A 248 4.58 -2.22 17.74
N LYS A 249 5.16 -2.39 16.57
CA LYS A 249 5.59 -3.68 16.04
C LYS A 249 6.67 -3.50 14.98
N ARG A 250 7.42 -4.56 14.72
CA ARG A 250 8.37 -4.65 13.61
C ARG A 250 7.84 -5.65 12.59
N VAL A 251 7.56 -5.20 11.37
CA VAL A 251 7.03 -6.07 10.32
C VAL A 251 8.18 -6.70 9.55
N SER A 252 8.16 -8.03 9.42
CA SER A 252 9.16 -8.78 8.65
C SER A 252 8.75 -8.89 7.19
N ASN A 253 9.71 -8.68 6.28
CA ASN A 253 9.57 -8.94 4.85
C ASN A 253 10.29 -10.24 4.43
N ALA A 254 10.71 -11.06 5.37
CA ALA A 254 11.56 -12.23 5.13
C ALA A 254 10.96 -13.19 4.09
N LYS A 255 9.64 -13.41 4.12
CA LYS A 255 8.93 -14.25 3.15
C LYS A 255 9.07 -13.71 1.73
N LEU A 256 8.82 -12.43 1.53
CA LEU A 256 8.94 -11.76 0.23
C LEU A 256 10.40 -11.72 -0.26
N ARG A 257 11.36 -11.47 0.66
CA ARG A 257 12.80 -11.55 0.38
C ARG A 257 13.21 -12.98 -0.04
N GLY A 258 12.64 -13.99 0.60
CA GLY A 258 12.89 -15.40 0.31
C GLY A 258 12.53 -15.80 -1.12
N ILE A 259 11.56 -15.13 -1.74
CA ILE A 259 11.19 -15.38 -3.14
C ILE A 259 11.90 -14.48 -4.15
N GLY A 260 12.89 -13.69 -3.72
CA GLY A 260 13.78 -12.94 -4.59
C GLY A 260 13.52 -11.44 -4.68
N TRP A 261 12.49 -10.90 -4.01
CA TRP A 261 12.28 -9.45 -3.96
C TRP A 261 13.45 -8.74 -3.26
N ARG A 262 13.83 -7.60 -3.79
CA ARG A 262 14.89 -6.75 -3.23
C ARG A 262 14.43 -5.29 -3.34
N PRO A 263 14.22 -4.58 -2.22
CA PRO A 263 13.84 -3.16 -2.28
C PRO A 263 15.01 -2.33 -2.82
N GLN A 264 14.70 -1.38 -3.66
CA GLN A 264 15.63 -0.37 -4.13
C GLN A 264 15.97 0.63 -3.02
N TYR A 265 15.01 0.83 -2.11
CA TYR A 265 15.11 1.73 -0.97
C TYR A 265 14.94 0.93 0.33
N PRO A 266 15.98 0.18 0.76
CA PRO A 266 15.88 -0.77 1.86
C PRO A 266 15.75 -0.14 3.24
N THR A 267 16.01 1.17 3.38
CA THR A 267 15.94 1.89 4.65
C THR A 267 15.28 3.25 4.49
N PHE A 268 14.75 3.78 5.62
CA PHE A 268 14.21 5.13 5.68
C PHE A 268 15.23 6.18 5.18
N ALA A 269 16.47 6.10 5.66
CA ALA A 269 17.51 7.09 5.31
C ALA A 269 17.83 7.08 3.80
N GLU A 270 17.90 5.90 3.18
CA GLU A 270 18.13 5.78 1.75
C GLU A 270 16.96 6.32 0.92
N ALA A 271 15.74 5.96 1.28
CA ALA A 271 14.56 6.47 0.58
C ALA A 271 14.44 7.99 0.69
N MET A 272 14.63 8.54 1.90
CA MET A 272 14.59 9.98 2.12
C MET A 272 15.68 10.68 1.32
N GLY A 273 16.93 10.22 1.43
CA GLY A 273 18.08 10.90 0.81
C GLY A 273 18.12 10.78 -0.72
N LYS A 274 17.71 9.64 -1.28
CA LYS A 274 17.84 9.36 -2.72
C LYS A 274 16.59 9.72 -3.55
N SER A 275 15.42 9.82 -2.92
CA SER A 275 14.16 9.94 -3.66
C SER A 275 13.21 11.01 -3.10
N ILE A 276 12.98 11.02 -1.79
CA ILE A 276 11.83 11.74 -1.23
C ILE A 276 12.13 13.23 -1.01
N LEU A 277 13.26 13.56 -0.37
CA LEU A 277 13.59 14.94 -0.04
C LEU A 277 13.59 15.85 -1.27
N ALA A 278 14.15 15.39 -2.39
CA ALA A 278 14.20 16.18 -3.63
C ALA A 278 12.82 16.55 -4.19
N SER A 279 11.77 15.83 -3.79
CA SER A 279 10.39 16.11 -4.24
C SER A 279 9.60 17.01 -3.27
N PHE A 280 10.18 17.37 -2.11
CA PHE A 280 9.58 18.24 -1.10
C PHE A 280 10.29 19.59 -0.98
N LEU A 281 11.52 19.66 -1.45
CA LEU A 281 12.37 20.86 -1.46
C LEU A 281 12.45 21.48 -2.84
#